data_0eeb539b2a2951a7ea91bfc75723ca6a
#
_entry.id   0eeb539b2a2951a7ea91bfc75723ca6a
#
_cell.length_a   1.000
_cell.length_b   1.000
_cell.length_c   1.000
_cell.angle_alpha   90.00
_cell.angle_beta   90.00
_cell.angle_gamma   90.00
#
_symmetry.space_group_name_H-M   'P 1'
#
loop_
_entity.id
_entity.type
_entity.pdbx_description
1 polymer ?
#
loop_
_entity_poly.entity_id
_entity_poly.type
_entity_poly.pdbx_seq_one_letter_code
_entity_poly.pdbx_strand_id
1 'polypeptide(L)'
;FMPYGGIKMAEESCENYGYTPDPELHKVFTEYHKTHNQGVFDAYTPEMRAARRSHIITGLPDTYGRGRIVGDYRRVALYGIDYLIKCKEEDKANCGFGVMTNDVIQLREELTDQINALKGMKAMAAAYGYDISEPATTAKEAVQWLYFGYLAAIKTQNGAAMSVGRVSTFLDIYINKDLEAGKITEAEAQELICLLYTSDAADDMQC
;
A
#
# COMPACT_ATOMS: atom_id res chain seq x y z
N PHE A 1 -5.51 8.68 -19.65
CA PHE A 1 -5.42 9.11 -18.25
C PHE A 1 -6.83 9.24 -17.68
N MET A 2 -7.14 8.49 -16.64
CA MET A 2 -8.46 8.49 -16.03
C MET A 2 -8.42 9.34 -14.75
N PRO A 3 -9.23 10.42 -14.68
CA PRO A 3 -9.38 11.18 -13.45
C PRO A 3 -9.85 10.27 -12.30
N TYR A 4 -9.42 10.60 -11.11
CA TYR A 4 -9.83 9.90 -9.88
C TYR A 4 -9.56 8.38 -9.90
N GLY A 5 -8.44 7.97 -10.51
CA GLY A 5 -8.03 6.57 -10.53
C GLY A 5 -8.96 5.63 -11.28
N GLY A 6 -9.77 6.17 -12.20
CA GLY A 6 -10.68 5.37 -13.03
C GLY A 6 -11.94 4.92 -12.30
N ILE A 7 -12.30 5.53 -11.18
CA ILE A 7 -13.51 5.14 -10.40
C ILE A 7 -14.77 5.08 -11.27
N LYS A 8 -14.94 6.04 -12.18
CA LYS A 8 -16.09 6.05 -13.09
C LYS A 8 -16.17 4.80 -13.97
N MET A 9 -15.03 4.33 -14.50
CA MET A 9 -15.00 3.09 -15.28
C MET A 9 -15.32 1.86 -14.43
N ALA A 10 -14.83 1.85 -13.18
CA ALA A 10 -15.13 0.77 -12.25
C ALA A 10 -16.63 0.73 -11.91
N GLU A 11 -17.26 1.89 -11.71
CA GLU A 11 -18.69 2.02 -11.46
C GLU A 11 -19.51 1.56 -12.67
N GLU A 12 -19.19 2.04 -13.87
CA GLU A 12 -19.84 1.61 -15.11
C GLU A 12 -19.69 0.08 -15.33
N SER A 13 -18.54 -0.48 -14.98
CA SER A 13 -18.33 -1.93 -15.04
C SER A 13 -19.19 -2.67 -14.02
N CYS A 14 -19.30 -2.19 -12.78
CA CYS A 14 -20.19 -2.77 -11.77
C CYS A 14 -21.64 -2.78 -12.25
N GLU A 15 -22.12 -1.65 -12.76
CA GLU A 15 -23.49 -1.51 -13.26
C GLU A 15 -23.76 -2.46 -14.44
N ASN A 16 -22.83 -2.61 -15.38
CA ASN A 16 -22.92 -3.52 -16.51
C ASN A 16 -23.04 -5.00 -16.09
N TYR A 17 -22.47 -5.35 -14.93
CA TYR A 17 -22.60 -6.69 -14.34
C TYR A 17 -23.75 -6.81 -13.33
N GLY A 18 -24.59 -5.79 -13.21
CA GLY A 18 -25.78 -5.79 -12.34
C GLY A 18 -25.48 -5.55 -10.86
N TYR A 19 -24.31 -5.02 -10.54
CA TYR A 19 -23.96 -4.60 -9.18
C TYR A 19 -24.21 -3.10 -8.99
N THR A 20 -24.59 -2.71 -7.79
CA THR A 20 -24.74 -1.29 -7.43
C THR A 20 -23.38 -0.78 -6.90
N PRO A 21 -22.80 0.27 -7.50
CA PRO A 21 -21.59 0.88 -6.98
C PRO A 21 -21.78 1.45 -5.56
N ASP A 22 -20.74 1.36 -4.76
CA ASP A 22 -20.74 1.92 -3.40
C ASP A 22 -20.51 3.44 -3.47
N PRO A 23 -21.47 4.28 -3.04
CA PRO A 23 -21.33 5.74 -3.08
C PRO A 23 -20.23 6.27 -2.13
N GLU A 24 -19.90 5.54 -1.07
CA GLU A 24 -18.78 5.94 -0.20
C GLU A 24 -17.44 5.75 -0.92
N LEU A 25 -17.31 4.69 -1.70
CA LEU A 25 -16.12 4.48 -2.53
C LEU A 25 -15.95 5.61 -3.55
N HIS A 26 -17.03 6.01 -4.22
CA HIS A 26 -17.04 7.17 -5.12
C HIS A 26 -16.53 8.43 -4.41
N LYS A 27 -17.05 8.72 -3.24
CA LYS A 27 -16.66 9.86 -2.42
C LYS A 27 -15.17 9.84 -2.06
N VAL A 28 -14.65 8.69 -1.62
CA VAL A 28 -13.22 8.54 -1.29
C VAL A 28 -12.36 8.87 -2.52
N PHE A 29 -12.70 8.36 -3.69
CA PHE A 29 -11.93 8.61 -4.91
C PHE A 29 -12.06 10.05 -5.44
N THR A 30 -13.16 10.73 -5.21
CA THR A 30 -13.40 12.07 -5.75
C THR A 30 -13.00 13.19 -4.78
N GLU A 31 -13.15 12.99 -3.48
CA GLU A 31 -12.88 14.02 -2.46
C GLU A 31 -11.52 13.86 -1.78
N TYR A 32 -11.11 12.64 -1.48
CA TYR A 32 -9.89 12.39 -0.70
C TYR A 32 -8.72 11.87 -1.51
N HIS A 33 -8.99 11.09 -2.54
CA HIS A 33 -7.94 10.55 -3.40
C HIS A 33 -7.50 11.59 -4.42
N LYS A 34 -6.23 11.98 -4.38
CA LYS A 34 -5.61 12.81 -5.41
C LYS A 34 -4.77 11.93 -6.33
N THR A 35 -4.93 12.12 -7.63
CA THR A 35 -3.98 11.56 -8.57
C THR A 35 -2.63 12.23 -8.40
N HIS A 36 -1.56 11.54 -8.81
CA HIS A 36 -0.22 12.11 -8.78
C HIS A 36 -0.16 13.47 -9.48
N ASN A 37 -0.77 13.59 -10.66
CA ASN A 37 -0.79 14.85 -11.40
C ASN A 37 -1.54 15.96 -10.65
N GLN A 38 -2.66 15.65 -10.01
CA GLN A 38 -3.36 16.63 -9.19
C GLN A 38 -2.49 17.12 -8.03
N GLY A 39 -1.83 16.21 -7.31
CA GLY A 39 -0.93 16.57 -6.21
C GLY A 39 0.21 17.47 -6.66
N VAL A 40 0.83 17.17 -7.81
CA VAL A 40 1.89 18.02 -8.38
C VAL A 40 1.36 19.37 -8.82
N PHE A 41 0.22 19.44 -9.51
CA PHE A 41 -0.36 20.69 -9.97
C PHE A 41 -0.90 21.56 -8.84
N ASP A 42 -1.40 20.95 -7.77
CA ASP A 42 -1.86 21.68 -6.58
C ASP A 42 -0.71 22.40 -5.85
N ALA A 43 0.51 21.86 -5.93
CA ALA A 43 1.71 22.49 -5.39
C ALA A 43 2.19 23.72 -6.20
N TYR A 44 1.68 23.92 -7.41
CA TYR A 44 2.06 25.06 -8.25
C TYR A 44 1.39 26.34 -7.80
N THR A 45 2.19 27.35 -7.52
CA THR A 45 1.66 28.69 -7.28
C THR A 45 1.02 29.29 -8.55
N PRO A 46 0.17 30.33 -8.46
CA PRO A 46 -0.36 31.04 -9.61
C PRO A 46 0.74 31.56 -10.53
N GLU A 47 1.86 32.07 -9.98
CA GLU A 47 3.02 32.57 -10.71
C GLU A 47 3.72 31.43 -11.47
N MET A 48 3.94 30.27 -10.86
CA MET A 48 4.50 29.11 -11.55
C MET A 48 3.59 28.65 -12.70
N ARG A 49 2.28 28.64 -12.48
CA ARG A 49 1.31 28.31 -13.54
C ARG A 49 1.34 29.33 -14.68
N ALA A 50 1.50 30.62 -14.37
CA ALA A 50 1.63 31.68 -15.37
C ALA A 50 2.94 31.57 -16.16
N ALA A 51 4.07 31.38 -15.48
CA ALA A 51 5.38 31.18 -16.09
C ALA A 51 5.41 29.96 -17.02
N ARG A 52 4.71 28.89 -16.63
CA ARG A 52 4.57 27.71 -17.47
C ARG A 52 3.71 27.95 -18.72
N ARG A 53 2.58 28.65 -18.57
CA ARG A 53 1.73 29.01 -19.71
C ARG A 53 2.43 29.93 -20.72
N SER A 54 3.30 30.82 -20.25
CA SER A 54 4.12 31.68 -21.08
C SER A 54 5.41 31.05 -21.59
N HIS A 55 5.63 29.74 -21.29
CA HIS A 55 6.82 28.98 -21.68
C HIS A 55 8.15 29.53 -21.13
N ILE A 56 8.12 30.37 -20.07
CA ILE A 56 9.33 30.79 -19.35
C ILE A 56 9.96 29.60 -18.64
N ILE A 57 9.15 28.74 -18.04
CA ILE A 57 9.57 27.46 -17.55
C ILE A 57 8.94 26.35 -18.41
N THR A 58 9.74 25.39 -18.80
CA THR A 58 9.35 24.23 -19.61
C THR A 58 9.45 22.95 -18.81
N GLY A 59 8.83 21.93 -19.30
CA GLY A 59 8.81 20.61 -18.67
C GLY A 59 7.41 20.23 -18.17
N LEU A 60 7.22 18.93 -18.01
CA LEU A 60 6.04 18.42 -17.34
C LEU A 60 6.30 18.46 -15.84
N PRO A 61 5.26 18.68 -15.00
CA PRO A 61 5.37 18.31 -13.61
C PRO A 61 5.81 16.87 -13.63
N ASP A 62 6.95 16.65 -13.01
CA ASP A 62 7.62 15.39 -13.21
C ASP A 62 6.75 14.24 -12.69
N THR A 63 6.20 13.50 -13.61
CA THR A 63 5.58 12.23 -13.30
C THR A 63 6.61 11.22 -12.78
N TYR A 64 7.89 11.45 -13.02
CA TYR A 64 9.01 10.63 -12.54
C TYR A 64 9.59 11.11 -11.20
N GLY A 65 9.27 12.31 -10.74
CA GLY A 65 9.56 12.81 -9.39
C GLY A 65 8.72 12.14 -8.30
N ARG A 66 8.03 11.08 -8.62
CA ARG A 66 7.45 10.19 -7.60
C ARG A 66 8.58 9.67 -6.75
N GLY A 67 8.65 10.14 -5.52
CA GLY A 67 9.40 9.42 -4.52
C GLY A 67 8.81 8.01 -4.45
N ARG A 68 9.49 7.05 -5.03
CA ARG A 68 9.15 5.65 -4.83
C ARG A 68 9.43 5.36 -3.37
N ILE A 69 8.38 5.26 -2.57
CA ILE A 69 8.50 4.83 -1.19
C ILE A 69 8.61 3.31 -1.25
N VAL A 70 9.80 2.81 -0.93
CA VAL A 70 9.96 1.41 -0.58
C VAL A 70 9.55 1.27 0.87
N GLY A 71 8.35 0.76 1.11
CA GLY A 71 7.86 0.47 2.46
C GLY A 71 8.62 -0.69 3.09
N ASP A 72 8.61 -0.76 4.41
CA ASP A 72 9.07 -1.95 5.11
C ASP A 72 7.93 -2.98 5.18
N TYR A 73 7.73 -3.69 4.08
CA TYR A 73 6.68 -4.70 3.93
C TYR A 73 6.89 -5.94 4.82
N ARG A 74 8.11 -6.10 5.40
CA ARG A 74 8.46 -7.19 6.30
C ARG A 74 7.71 -7.11 7.64
N ARG A 75 7.25 -5.92 8.02
CA ARG A 75 6.68 -5.69 9.36
C ARG A 75 5.49 -6.59 9.66
N VAL A 76 4.65 -6.89 8.68
CA VAL A 76 3.51 -7.81 8.85
C VAL A 76 4.02 -9.21 9.20
N ALA A 77 5.01 -9.71 8.46
CA ALA A 77 5.57 -11.03 8.71
C ALA A 77 6.38 -11.11 10.02
N LEU A 78 7.09 -10.05 10.39
CA LEU A 78 7.92 -10.02 11.60
C LEU A 78 7.11 -9.92 12.89
N TYR A 79 6.01 -9.15 12.88
CA TYR A 79 5.32 -8.76 14.11
C TYR A 79 3.88 -9.23 14.19
N GLY A 80 3.25 -9.54 13.06
CA GLY A 80 1.81 -9.77 12.98
C GLY A 80 0.99 -8.47 13.08
N ILE A 81 -0.23 -8.52 12.61
CA ILE A 81 -1.10 -7.33 12.56
C ILE A 81 -1.53 -6.89 13.96
N ASP A 82 -1.79 -7.80 14.88
CA ASP A 82 -2.30 -7.44 16.21
C ASP A 82 -1.26 -6.64 17.01
N TYR A 83 0.03 -6.98 16.87
CA TYR A 83 1.09 -6.19 17.46
C TYR A 83 1.20 -4.80 16.83
N LEU A 84 1.08 -4.70 15.50
CA LEU A 84 1.13 -3.42 14.79
C LEU A 84 -0.03 -2.51 15.19
N ILE A 85 -1.23 -3.05 15.35
CA ILE A 85 -2.40 -2.32 15.85
C ILE A 85 -2.13 -1.79 17.26
N LYS A 86 -1.65 -2.66 18.16
CA LYS A 86 -1.31 -2.27 19.53
C LYS A 86 -0.30 -1.12 19.57
N CYS A 87 0.76 -1.18 18.78
CA CYS A 87 1.73 -0.09 18.70
C CYS A 87 1.07 1.24 18.27
N LYS A 88 0.16 1.20 17.29
CA LYS A 88 -0.56 2.41 16.85
C LYS A 88 -1.55 2.93 17.86
N GLU A 89 -2.18 2.07 18.64
CA GLU A 89 -3.04 2.46 19.76
C GLU A 89 -2.23 3.12 20.87
N GLU A 90 -1.03 2.61 21.18
CA GLU A 90 -0.09 3.21 22.12
C GLU A 90 0.41 4.57 21.62
N ASP A 91 0.80 4.69 20.35
CA ASP A 91 1.19 5.96 19.72
C ASP A 91 0.06 6.99 19.86
N LYS A 92 -1.18 6.59 19.56
CA LYS A 92 -2.36 7.44 19.65
C LYS A 92 -2.67 7.86 21.09
N ALA A 93 -2.48 6.99 22.06
CA ALA A 93 -2.67 7.30 23.47
C ALA A 93 -1.64 8.32 23.99
N ASN A 94 -0.40 8.24 23.49
CA ASN A 94 0.70 9.08 23.92
C ASN A 94 0.84 10.41 23.14
N CYS A 95 0.06 10.57 22.06
CA CYS A 95 0.15 11.75 21.23
C CYS A 95 -0.51 12.96 21.89
N GLY A 96 0.19 14.11 21.90
CA GLY A 96 -0.34 15.42 22.31
C GLY A 96 -0.16 15.80 23.78
N PHE A 97 0.32 14.94 24.64
CA PHE A 97 0.60 15.25 26.06
C PHE A 97 -0.51 16.09 26.78
N GLY A 98 -1.77 15.81 26.45
CA GLY A 98 -2.93 16.53 27.03
C GLY A 98 -3.29 17.86 26.34
N VAL A 99 -2.52 18.31 25.35
CA VAL A 99 -2.83 19.53 24.57
C VAL A 99 -3.40 19.14 23.21
N MET A 100 -4.60 19.59 22.90
CA MET A 100 -5.29 19.35 21.63
C MET A 100 -5.10 20.53 20.68
N THR A 101 -3.95 20.55 20.00
CA THR A 101 -3.74 21.43 18.85
C THR A 101 -4.33 20.82 17.58
N ASN A 102 -4.47 21.61 16.51
CA ASN A 102 -4.92 21.10 15.21
C ASN A 102 -4.04 19.96 14.70
N ASP A 103 -2.72 20.08 14.84
CA ASP A 103 -1.78 19.06 14.40
C ASP A 103 -1.92 17.74 15.18
N VAL A 104 -2.20 17.84 16.50
CA VAL A 104 -2.47 16.67 17.34
C VAL A 104 -3.77 15.99 16.93
N ILE A 105 -4.80 16.77 16.61
CA ILE A 105 -6.09 16.22 16.12
C ILE A 105 -5.86 15.46 14.82
N GLN A 106 -5.20 16.08 13.84
CA GLN A 106 -4.88 15.45 12.56
C GLN A 106 -4.06 14.18 12.73
N LEU A 107 -3.03 14.20 13.57
CA LEU A 107 -2.22 13.01 13.85
C LEU A 107 -3.05 11.88 14.48
N ARG A 108 -3.97 12.21 15.37
CA ARG A 108 -4.85 11.21 16.00
C ARG A 108 -5.85 10.61 15.00
N GLU A 109 -6.35 11.42 14.06
CA GLU A 109 -7.21 10.95 12.98
C GLU A 109 -6.41 10.01 12.05
N GLU A 110 -5.22 10.41 11.64
CA GLU A 110 -4.33 9.58 10.82
C GLU A 110 -3.99 8.24 11.49
N LEU A 111 -3.66 8.24 12.79
CA LEU A 111 -3.41 7.00 13.54
C LEU A 111 -4.66 6.12 13.62
N THR A 112 -5.84 6.72 13.71
CA THR A 112 -7.11 5.99 13.68
C THR A 112 -7.31 5.31 12.34
N ASP A 113 -7.05 6.01 11.25
CA ASP A 113 -7.16 5.48 9.89
C ASP A 113 -6.15 4.36 9.64
N GLN A 114 -4.92 4.50 10.13
CA GLN A 114 -3.92 3.43 10.08
C GLN A 114 -4.39 2.17 10.84
N ILE A 115 -4.97 2.33 12.04
CA ILE A 115 -5.53 1.21 12.81
C ILE A 115 -6.67 0.54 12.04
N ASN A 116 -7.58 1.32 11.47
CA ASN A 116 -8.69 0.80 10.67
C ASN A 116 -8.20 0.07 9.41
N ALA A 117 -7.18 0.60 8.74
CA ALA A 117 -6.55 -0.03 7.58
C ALA A 117 -5.90 -1.38 7.95
N LEU A 118 -5.21 -1.46 9.08
CA LEU A 118 -4.64 -2.73 9.60
C LEU A 118 -5.74 -3.75 9.91
N LYS A 119 -6.84 -3.33 10.53
CA LYS A 119 -8.02 -4.18 10.75
C LYS A 119 -8.65 -4.65 9.44
N GLY A 120 -8.73 -3.77 8.45
CA GLY A 120 -9.17 -4.09 7.09
C GLY A 120 -8.26 -5.12 6.40
N MET A 121 -6.94 -4.97 6.53
CA MET A 121 -5.97 -5.95 6.00
C MET A 121 -6.15 -7.32 6.66
N LYS A 122 -6.36 -7.38 7.97
CA LYS A 122 -6.65 -8.64 8.69
C LYS A 122 -7.93 -9.30 8.17
N ALA A 123 -9.00 -8.54 7.97
CA ALA A 123 -10.25 -9.05 7.42
C ALA A 123 -10.08 -9.53 5.96
N MET A 124 -9.33 -8.82 5.15
CA MET A 124 -8.99 -9.23 3.78
C MET A 124 -8.22 -10.56 3.79
N ALA A 125 -7.16 -10.68 4.59
CA ALA A 125 -6.38 -11.92 4.68
C ALA A 125 -7.24 -13.11 5.11
N ALA A 126 -8.14 -12.90 6.08
CA ALA A 126 -9.07 -13.92 6.54
C ALA A 126 -10.02 -14.39 5.43
N ALA A 127 -10.46 -13.49 4.53
CA ALA A 127 -11.28 -13.85 3.37
C ALA A 127 -10.54 -14.75 2.38
N TYR A 128 -9.20 -14.69 2.34
CA TYR A 128 -8.33 -15.59 1.58
C TYR A 128 -7.88 -16.84 2.37
N GLY A 129 -8.38 -17.01 3.59
CA GLY A 129 -8.07 -18.17 4.44
C GLY A 129 -6.77 -18.06 5.23
N TYR A 130 -6.23 -16.84 5.41
CA TYR A 130 -5.00 -16.60 6.17
C TYR A 130 -5.28 -15.81 7.45
N ASP A 131 -4.65 -16.22 8.55
CA ASP A 131 -4.63 -15.47 9.80
C ASP A 131 -3.27 -14.78 9.98
N ILE A 132 -3.25 -13.48 9.73
CA ILE A 132 -2.04 -12.63 9.84
C ILE A 132 -1.93 -11.93 11.19
N SER A 133 -2.68 -12.37 12.20
CA SER A 133 -2.67 -11.81 13.56
C SER A 133 -1.30 -11.86 14.19
N GLU A 134 -0.63 -13.01 14.06
CA GLU A 134 0.66 -13.34 14.65
C GLU A 134 1.81 -13.29 13.61
N PRO A 135 3.07 -13.23 14.07
CA PRO A 135 4.23 -13.32 13.18
C PRO A 135 4.23 -14.56 12.30
N ALA A 136 4.78 -14.44 11.10
CA ALA A 136 4.99 -15.60 10.23
C ALA A 136 5.95 -16.61 10.85
N THR A 137 5.65 -17.89 10.70
CA THR A 137 6.44 -19.00 11.25
C THR A 137 7.10 -19.87 10.17
N THR A 138 6.57 -19.81 8.94
CA THR A 138 7.04 -20.60 7.79
C THR A 138 7.43 -19.69 6.62
N ALA A 139 8.19 -20.24 5.67
CA ALA A 139 8.57 -19.53 4.43
C ALA A 139 7.32 -19.08 3.64
N LYS A 140 6.33 -19.94 3.51
CA LYS A 140 5.07 -19.63 2.83
C LYS A 140 4.33 -18.47 3.50
N GLU A 141 4.21 -18.49 4.82
CA GLU A 141 3.60 -17.40 5.57
C GLU A 141 4.41 -16.09 5.40
N ALA A 142 5.73 -16.14 5.52
CA ALA A 142 6.57 -14.96 5.38
C ALA A 142 6.41 -14.29 4.01
N VAL A 143 6.37 -15.05 2.93
CA VAL A 143 6.11 -14.56 1.57
C VAL A 143 4.69 -13.97 1.48
N GLN A 144 3.68 -14.69 1.98
CA GLN A 144 2.29 -14.24 1.88
C GLN A 144 2.01 -12.99 2.73
N TRP A 145 2.52 -12.89 3.95
CA TRP A 145 2.37 -11.72 4.81
C TRP A 145 3.08 -10.48 4.22
N LEU A 146 4.27 -10.68 3.66
CA LEU A 146 4.99 -9.64 2.94
C LEU A 146 4.17 -9.15 1.74
N TYR A 147 3.58 -10.06 0.97
CA TYR A 147 2.76 -9.73 -0.18
C TYR A 147 1.50 -8.93 0.21
N PHE A 148 0.82 -9.27 1.29
CA PHE A 148 -0.31 -8.47 1.79
C PHE A 148 0.10 -7.03 2.14
N GLY A 149 1.25 -6.85 2.79
CA GLY A 149 1.80 -5.52 3.07
C GLY A 149 2.14 -4.74 1.80
N TYR A 150 2.67 -5.42 0.79
CA TYR A 150 3.00 -4.84 -0.51
C TYR A 150 1.74 -4.42 -1.29
N LEU A 151 0.70 -5.25 -1.32
CA LEU A 151 -0.58 -4.93 -1.95
C LEU A 151 -1.21 -3.65 -1.39
N ALA A 152 -1.15 -3.46 -0.07
CA ALA A 152 -1.67 -2.25 0.56
C ALA A 152 -0.95 -1.00 0.04
N ALA A 153 0.38 -1.06 -0.14
CA ALA A 153 1.15 0.04 -0.68
C ALA A 153 0.85 0.31 -2.17
N ILE A 154 0.70 -0.73 -2.99
CA ILE A 154 0.31 -0.61 -4.41
C ILE A 154 -1.04 0.10 -4.52
N LYS A 155 -2.02 -0.29 -3.72
CA LYS A 155 -3.36 0.33 -3.72
C LYS A 155 -3.29 1.80 -3.35
N THR A 156 -2.47 2.18 -2.38
CA THR A 156 -2.29 3.57 -1.96
C THR A 156 -1.65 4.41 -3.06
N GLN A 157 -0.70 3.88 -3.81
CA GLN A 157 0.01 4.61 -4.86
C GLN A 157 -0.68 4.58 -6.24
N ASN A 158 -1.77 3.85 -6.35
CA ASN A 158 -2.61 3.81 -7.55
C ASN A 158 -1.85 3.47 -8.84
N GLY A 159 -1.12 2.38 -8.84
CA GLY A 159 -0.57 1.76 -10.05
C GLY A 159 0.71 2.39 -10.60
N ALA A 160 1.49 3.10 -9.81
CA ALA A 160 2.86 3.41 -10.19
C ALA A 160 3.75 2.20 -9.93
N ALA A 161 4.72 1.97 -10.82
CA ALA A 161 5.76 0.98 -10.62
C ALA A 161 6.35 1.08 -9.22
N MET A 162 6.25 0.02 -8.43
CA MET A 162 6.73 -0.04 -7.06
C MET A 162 7.77 -1.15 -6.93
N SER A 163 8.77 -0.91 -6.12
CA SER A 163 9.77 -1.92 -5.82
C SER A 163 9.38 -2.67 -4.54
N VAL A 164 9.43 -3.99 -4.58
CA VAL A 164 9.33 -4.83 -3.37
C VAL A 164 10.52 -4.59 -2.44
N GLY A 165 11.59 -3.99 -2.97
CA GLY A 165 12.83 -3.78 -2.24
C GLY A 165 13.66 -5.04 -2.12
N ARG A 166 14.65 -4.99 -1.23
CA ARG A 166 15.56 -6.11 -1.01
C ARG A 166 14.97 -7.08 0.01
N VAL A 167 14.10 -7.97 -0.46
CA VAL A 167 13.43 -8.97 0.41
C VAL A 167 14.18 -10.29 0.53
N SER A 168 15.17 -10.54 -0.34
CA SER A 168 15.93 -11.80 -0.38
C SER A 168 16.54 -12.17 0.98
N THR A 169 17.25 -11.23 1.61
CA THR A 169 17.90 -11.45 2.91
C THR A 169 16.90 -11.77 4.03
N PHE A 170 15.72 -11.19 3.95
CA PHE A 170 14.64 -11.44 4.91
C PHE A 170 14.00 -12.81 4.70
N LEU A 171 13.64 -13.15 3.47
CA LEU A 171 13.00 -14.43 3.14
C LEU A 171 13.94 -15.62 3.33
N ASP A 172 15.24 -15.41 3.11
CA ASP A 172 16.28 -16.42 3.32
C ASP A 172 16.24 -17.03 4.73
N ILE A 173 15.94 -16.22 5.75
CA ILE A 173 15.82 -16.69 7.14
C ILE A 173 14.75 -17.76 7.29
N TYR A 174 13.58 -17.54 6.69
CA TYR A 174 12.46 -18.48 6.78
C TYR A 174 12.64 -19.69 5.84
N ILE A 175 13.16 -19.44 4.65
CA ILE A 175 13.41 -20.47 3.64
C ILE A 175 14.45 -21.45 4.16
N ASN A 176 15.60 -21.00 4.64
CA ASN A 176 16.63 -21.86 5.19
C ASN A 176 16.15 -22.66 6.39
N LYS A 177 15.43 -22.02 7.31
CA LYS A 177 14.82 -22.71 8.45
C LYS A 177 13.89 -23.85 8.02
N ASP A 178 13.05 -23.64 7.00
CA ASP A 178 12.10 -24.63 6.55
C ASP A 178 12.76 -25.72 5.68
N LEU A 179 13.84 -25.38 4.92
CA LEU A 179 14.68 -26.34 4.21
C LEU A 179 15.43 -27.27 5.19
N GLU A 180 16.07 -26.72 6.20
CA GLU A 180 16.79 -27.47 7.23
C GLU A 180 15.84 -28.38 8.04
N ALA A 181 14.62 -27.93 8.25
CA ALA A 181 13.57 -28.71 8.92
C ALA A 181 12.89 -29.74 7.99
N GLY A 182 13.25 -29.80 6.72
CA GLY A 182 12.65 -30.68 5.71
C GLY A 182 11.18 -30.42 5.43
N LYS A 183 10.69 -29.20 5.70
CA LYS A 183 9.30 -28.82 5.48
C LYS A 183 9.02 -28.40 4.04
N ILE A 184 10.02 -27.90 3.35
CA ILE A 184 9.97 -27.52 1.93
C ILE A 184 11.23 -28.04 1.23
N THR A 185 11.13 -28.22 -0.08
CA THR A 185 12.24 -28.52 -0.99
C THR A 185 12.78 -27.23 -1.61
N GLU A 186 13.97 -27.29 -2.23
CA GLU A 186 14.51 -26.17 -3.00
C GLU A 186 13.58 -25.76 -4.15
N ALA A 187 12.91 -26.73 -4.78
CA ALA A 187 11.96 -26.47 -5.86
C ALA A 187 10.73 -25.68 -5.36
N GLU A 188 10.18 -26.05 -4.21
CA GLU A 188 9.07 -25.33 -3.58
C GLU A 188 9.49 -23.94 -3.10
N ALA A 189 10.70 -23.78 -2.58
CA ALA A 189 11.25 -22.48 -2.23
C ALA A 189 11.39 -21.57 -3.49
N GLN A 190 11.90 -22.12 -4.58
CA GLN A 190 12.01 -21.45 -5.86
C GLN A 190 10.63 -21.01 -6.38
N GLU A 191 9.62 -21.87 -6.28
CA GLU A 191 8.25 -21.55 -6.69
C GLU A 191 7.68 -20.38 -5.89
N LEU A 192 7.83 -20.35 -4.56
CA LEU A 192 7.39 -19.24 -3.71
C LEU A 192 8.01 -17.90 -4.13
N ILE A 193 9.30 -17.90 -4.43
CA ILE A 193 10.00 -16.70 -4.89
C ILE A 193 9.53 -16.28 -6.29
N CYS A 194 9.37 -17.23 -7.21
CA CYS A 194 8.87 -16.96 -8.57
C CYS A 194 7.46 -16.34 -8.52
N LEU A 195 6.56 -16.87 -7.70
CA LEU A 195 5.21 -16.33 -7.55
C LEU A 195 5.21 -14.88 -7.03
N LEU A 196 6.07 -14.56 -6.07
CA LEU A 196 6.21 -13.21 -5.54
C LEU A 196 6.68 -12.22 -6.64
N TYR A 197 7.75 -12.56 -7.36
CA TYR A 197 8.31 -11.70 -8.39
C TYR A 197 7.45 -11.63 -9.67
N THR A 198 6.69 -12.67 -9.98
CA THR A 198 5.75 -12.64 -11.11
C THR A 198 4.59 -11.68 -10.84
N SER A 199 4.15 -11.58 -9.60
CA SER A 199 3.12 -10.63 -9.20
C SER A 199 3.61 -9.17 -9.28
N ASP A 200 4.89 -8.92 -8.94
CA ASP A 200 5.53 -7.62 -9.07
C ASP A 200 5.71 -7.23 -10.56
N ALA A 201 6.19 -8.16 -11.39
CA ALA A 201 6.39 -7.92 -12.83
C ALA A 201 5.09 -7.69 -13.60
N ALA A 202 3.96 -8.24 -13.15
CA ALA A 202 2.66 -7.99 -13.76
C ALA A 202 2.19 -6.55 -13.57
N ASP A 203 2.55 -5.91 -12.46
CA ASP A 203 2.26 -4.49 -12.20
C ASP A 203 3.16 -3.57 -13.04
N ASP A 204 4.40 -3.96 -13.36
CA ASP A 204 5.31 -3.22 -14.22
C ASP A 204 4.88 -3.25 -15.71
N MET A 205 4.12 -4.25 -16.14
CA MET A 205 3.65 -4.39 -17.52
C MET A 205 2.33 -3.64 -17.82
N GLN A 206 1.71 -3.01 -16.82
CA GLN A 206 0.51 -2.20 -16.99
C GLN A 206 0.78 -0.69 -17.16
N CYS A 207 2.03 -0.30 -17.40
CA CYS A 207 2.43 1.09 -17.70
C CYS A 207 2.29 1.43 -19.18
#